data_41710012cdc0e97f2d6edf042e5d1132
#
_entry.id   41710012cdc0e97f2d6edf042e5d1132
#
_cell.length_a   1.000
_cell.length_b   1.000
_cell.length_c   1.000
_cell.angle_alpha   90.00
_cell.angle_beta   90.00
_cell.angle_gamma   90.00
#
_symmetry.space_group_name_H-M   'P 1'
#
loop_
_entity.id
_entity.type
_entity.pdbx_description
1 polymer ?
#
loop_
_entity_poly.entity_id
_entity_poly.type
_entity_poly.pdbx_seq_one_letter_code
_entity_poly.pdbx_strand_id
1 'polypeptide(L)'
;MSLSDVATLAGVSRPTIYRYFTSKEELIDALGKRERRRFNDAMDAAMSGVAGVARLEAAVDVVATFVEAQPPGRLLDLEPTFAHDQMAQALPMLADGLTAVFQRCAREGAFATTVDARDLAGAVARTALSHYIFPDADRAAARREIRAAAGLSGRG
;
A
#
# COMPACT_ATOMS: atom_id res chain seq x y z
N MET A 1 -5.42 15.40 -17.48
CA MET A 1 -4.99 14.36 -18.47
C MET A 1 -6.21 13.65 -19.01
N SER A 2 -6.33 13.47 -20.34
CA SER A 2 -7.45 12.78 -21.01
C SER A 2 -7.08 11.34 -21.36
N LEU A 3 -8.09 10.50 -21.73
CA LEU A 3 -7.81 9.14 -22.26
C LEU A 3 -6.92 9.18 -23.51
N SER A 4 -7.05 10.23 -24.32
CA SER A 4 -6.21 10.41 -25.52
C SER A 4 -4.74 10.68 -25.16
N ASP A 5 -4.49 11.42 -24.07
CA ASP A 5 -3.13 11.64 -23.58
C ASP A 5 -2.52 10.34 -23.05
N VAL A 6 -3.32 9.54 -22.33
CA VAL A 6 -2.91 8.22 -21.86
C VAL A 6 -2.57 7.30 -23.03
N ALA A 7 -3.42 7.28 -24.09
CA ALA A 7 -3.14 6.47 -25.29
C ALA A 7 -1.79 6.84 -25.91
N THR A 8 -1.50 8.15 -26.04
CA THR A 8 -0.24 8.64 -26.59
C THR A 8 0.95 8.19 -25.72
N LEU A 9 0.86 8.35 -24.40
CA LEU A 9 1.92 7.94 -23.46
C LEU A 9 2.15 6.43 -23.45
N ALA A 10 1.07 5.64 -23.60
CA ALA A 10 1.13 4.18 -23.63
C ALA A 10 1.53 3.62 -25.00
N GLY A 11 1.67 4.45 -26.04
CA GLY A 11 2.00 4.01 -27.40
C GLY A 11 0.89 3.20 -28.07
N VAL A 12 -0.39 3.39 -27.66
CA VAL A 12 -1.54 2.72 -28.23
C VAL A 12 -2.43 3.71 -29.00
N SER A 13 -3.21 3.19 -29.96
CA SER A 13 -4.14 4.06 -30.72
C SER A 13 -5.32 4.51 -29.84
N ARG A 14 -5.86 5.70 -30.14
CA ARG A 14 -7.10 6.19 -29.50
C ARG A 14 -8.25 5.18 -29.60
N PRO A 15 -8.57 4.60 -30.76
CA PRO A 15 -9.61 3.56 -30.82
C PRO A 15 -9.34 2.37 -29.91
N THR A 16 -8.05 2.02 -29.71
CA THR A 16 -7.69 0.92 -28.83
C THR A 16 -8.05 1.24 -27.37
N ILE A 17 -7.67 2.40 -26.84
CA ILE A 17 -7.97 2.72 -25.44
C ILE A 17 -9.48 2.91 -25.21
N TYR A 18 -10.20 3.55 -26.15
CA TYR A 18 -11.64 3.75 -26.06
C TYR A 18 -12.47 2.46 -26.19
N ARG A 19 -11.88 1.40 -26.72
CA ARG A 19 -12.50 0.06 -26.72
C ARG A 19 -12.53 -0.57 -25.34
N TYR A 20 -11.55 -0.24 -24.48
CA TYR A 20 -11.42 -0.82 -23.14
C TYR A 20 -11.98 0.06 -22.04
N PHE A 21 -11.97 1.38 -22.23
CA PHE A 21 -12.38 2.34 -21.22
C PHE A 21 -13.24 3.43 -21.87
N THR A 22 -14.42 3.63 -21.33
CA THR A 22 -15.35 4.66 -21.82
C THR A 22 -15.02 6.04 -21.27
N SER A 23 -14.34 6.10 -20.12
CA SER A 23 -13.93 7.34 -19.46
C SER A 23 -12.56 7.19 -18.76
N LYS A 24 -11.97 8.33 -18.41
CA LYS A 24 -10.75 8.37 -17.60
C LYS A 24 -11.00 7.77 -16.21
N GLU A 25 -12.14 8.03 -15.63
CA GLU A 25 -12.56 7.54 -14.32
C GLU A 25 -12.62 6.01 -14.30
N GLU A 26 -13.14 5.40 -15.38
CA GLU A 26 -13.17 3.94 -15.53
C GLU A 26 -11.75 3.34 -15.60
N LEU A 27 -10.84 3.96 -16.37
CA LEU A 27 -9.44 3.54 -16.42
C LEU A 27 -8.78 3.60 -15.04
N ILE A 28 -8.99 4.69 -14.33
CA ILE A 28 -8.42 4.94 -13.02
C ILE A 28 -8.97 3.95 -11.98
N ASP A 29 -10.28 3.68 -11.99
CA ASP A 29 -10.90 2.67 -11.13
C ASP A 29 -10.35 1.26 -11.41
N ALA A 30 -10.17 0.91 -12.68
CA ALA A 30 -9.57 -0.35 -13.08
C ALA A 30 -8.12 -0.47 -12.60
N LEU A 31 -7.34 0.62 -12.67
CA LEU A 31 -5.98 0.66 -12.13
C LEU A 31 -5.99 0.46 -10.61
N GLY A 32 -6.83 1.18 -9.87
CA GLY A 32 -6.96 1.03 -8.42
C GLY A 32 -7.35 -0.39 -8.01
N LYS A 33 -8.30 -1.01 -8.73
CA LYS A 33 -8.68 -2.42 -8.51
C LYS A 33 -7.53 -3.38 -8.78
N ARG A 34 -6.72 -3.12 -9.81
CA ARG A 34 -5.54 -3.94 -10.13
C ARG A 34 -4.48 -3.83 -9.03
N GLU A 35 -4.16 -2.62 -8.58
CA GLU A 35 -3.15 -2.41 -7.54
C GLU A 35 -3.59 -3.02 -6.21
N ARG A 36 -4.87 -2.92 -5.83
CA ARG A 36 -5.42 -3.60 -4.65
C ARG A 36 -5.27 -5.13 -4.75
N ARG A 37 -5.58 -5.72 -5.91
CA ARG A 37 -5.38 -7.18 -6.10
C ARG A 37 -3.91 -7.55 -5.94
N ARG A 38 -2.99 -6.84 -6.60
CA ARG A 38 -1.54 -7.09 -6.48
C ARG A 38 -1.06 -7.01 -5.04
N PHE A 39 -1.55 -6.02 -4.28
CA PHE A 39 -1.22 -5.88 -2.87
C PHE A 39 -1.73 -7.07 -2.05
N ASN A 40 -2.99 -7.45 -2.23
CA ASN A 40 -3.58 -8.58 -1.51
C ASN A 40 -2.88 -9.90 -1.86
N ASP A 41 -2.63 -10.16 -3.13
CA ASP A 41 -1.91 -11.36 -3.60
C ASP A 41 -0.50 -11.43 -2.99
N ALA A 42 0.22 -10.31 -2.94
CA ALA A 42 1.54 -10.22 -2.32
C ALA A 42 1.47 -10.44 -0.79
N MET A 43 0.45 -9.90 -0.13
CA MET A 43 0.22 -10.09 1.29
C MET A 43 -0.06 -11.55 1.61
N ASP A 44 -0.97 -12.20 0.88
CA ASP A 44 -1.30 -13.62 1.06
C ASP A 44 -0.09 -14.52 0.81
N ALA A 45 0.65 -14.26 -0.25
CA ALA A 45 1.86 -15.01 -0.59
C ALA A 45 2.93 -14.88 0.52
N ALA A 46 3.18 -13.66 0.99
CA ALA A 46 4.21 -13.40 2.01
C ALA A 46 3.85 -14.01 3.37
N MET A 47 2.55 -14.07 3.71
CA MET A 47 2.07 -14.65 4.96
C MET A 47 1.86 -16.16 4.90
N SER A 48 1.97 -16.77 3.71
CA SER A 48 1.80 -18.21 3.53
C SER A 48 2.94 -18.98 4.18
N GLY A 49 2.59 -19.96 5.03
CA GLY A 49 3.58 -20.83 5.66
C GLY A 49 4.40 -20.22 6.80
N VAL A 50 4.19 -18.94 7.13
CA VAL A 50 4.89 -18.27 8.23
C VAL A 50 3.95 -18.01 9.42
N ALA A 51 4.52 -17.99 10.65
CA ALA A 51 3.77 -17.80 11.88
C ALA A 51 4.50 -16.81 12.81
N GLY A 52 3.80 -16.36 13.84
CA GLY A 52 4.37 -15.52 14.88
C GLY A 52 4.95 -14.22 14.33
N VAL A 53 6.11 -13.80 14.86
CA VAL A 53 6.79 -12.55 14.47
C VAL A 53 7.14 -12.55 12.99
N ALA A 54 7.54 -13.67 12.40
CA ALA A 54 7.88 -13.76 10.98
C ALA A 54 6.68 -13.39 10.07
N ARG A 55 5.45 -13.73 10.49
CA ARG A 55 4.23 -13.29 9.77
C ARG A 55 4.07 -11.77 9.82
N LEU A 56 4.29 -11.17 11.00
CA LEU A 56 4.22 -9.73 11.16
C LEU A 56 5.29 -9.01 10.32
N GLU A 57 6.52 -9.51 10.37
CA GLU A 57 7.62 -8.98 9.54
C GLU A 57 7.29 -9.06 8.05
N ALA A 58 6.81 -10.21 7.59
CA ALA A 58 6.41 -10.41 6.20
C ALA A 58 5.30 -9.42 5.76
N ALA A 59 4.27 -9.24 6.58
CA ALA A 59 3.19 -8.30 6.28
C ALA A 59 3.69 -6.85 6.20
N VAL A 60 4.51 -6.42 7.16
CA VAL A 60 5.07 -5.07 7.21
C VAL A 60 6.05 -4.83 6.05
N ASP A 61 6.84 -5.83 5.67
CA ASP A 61 7.75 -5.73 4.53
C ASP A 61 7.01 -5.65 3.18
N VAL A 62 5.86 -6.31 3.04
CA VAL A 62 4.99 -6.13 1.86
C VAL A 62 4.51 -4.68 1.77
N VAL A 63 4.04 -4.10 2.88
CA VAL A 63 3.61 -2.69 2.92
C VAL A 63 4.74 -1.76 2.51
N ALA A 64 5.94 -1.93 3.09
CA ALA A 64 7.11 -1.12 2.76
C ALA A 64 7.51 -1.27 1.29
N THR A 65 7.59 -2.49 0.79
CA THR A 65 7.91 -2.78 -0.63
C THR A 65 6.90 -2.14 -1.58
N PHE A 66 5.61 -2.18 -1.22
CA PHE A 66 4.56 -1.57 -2.04
C PHE A 66 4.70 -0.04 -2.11
N VAL A 67 5.04 0.61 -1.00
CA VAL A 67 5.32 2.06 -0.95
C VAL A 67 6.58 2.40 -1.75
N GLU A 68 7.67 1.64 -1.58
CA GLU A 68 8.94 1.85 -2.30
C GLU A 68 8.81 1.67 -3.82
N ALA A 69 7.90 0.80 -4.27
CA ALA A 69 7.69 0.52 -5.69
C ALA A 69 6.89 1.62 -6.41
N GLN A 70 6.22 2.51 -5.68
CA GLN A 70 5.43 3.56 -6.29
C GLN A 70 6.31 4.69 -6.84
N PRO A 71 6.00 5.22 -8.03
CA PRO A 71 6.66 6.43 -8.50
C PRO A 71 6.28 7.61 -7.59
N PRO A 72 7.26 8.40 -7.13
CA PRO A 72 7.01 9.48 -6.17
C PRO A 72 6.03 10.52 -6.74
N GLY A 73 5.01 10.85 -5.96
CA GLY A 73 4.16 12.06 -6.11
C GLY A 73 3.27 12.16 -7.35
N ARG A 74 3.54 11.42 -8.41
CA ARG A 74 2.95 11.65 -9.73
C ARG A 74 1.42 11.60 -9.78
N LEU A 75 0.80 10.72 -9.00
CA LEU A 75 -0.67 10.62 -9.03
C LEU A 75 -1.32 11.82 -8.32
N LEU A 76 -0.72 12.26 -7.22
CA LEU A 76 -1.18 13.43 -6.47
C LEU A 76 -1.05 14.71 -7.30
N ASP A 77 0.06 14.85 -8.05
CA ASP A 77 0.30 16.01 -8.91
C ASP A 77 -0.63 16.06 -10.13
N LEU A 78 -0.96 14.90 -10.70
CA LEU A 78 -1.77 14.81 -11.91
C LEU A 78 -3.27 14.79 -11.63
N GLU A 79 -3.69 14.14 -10.55
CA GLU A 79 -5.10 13.90 -10.23
C GLU A 79 -5.31 13.93 -8.71
N PRO A 80 -5.22 15.11 -8.05
CA PRO A 80 -5.23 15.23 -6.60
C PRO A 80 -6.51 14.71 -5.94
N THR A 81 -7.68 14.99 -6.53
CA THR A 81 -8.97 14.50 -6.00
C THR A 81 -9.03 12.98 -6.00
N PHE A 82 -8.63 12.38 -7.10
CA PHE A 82 -8.60 10.92 -7.20
C PHE A 82 -7.57 10.30 -6.25
N ALA A 83 -6.37 10.88 -6.15
CA ALA A 83 -5.35 10.42 -5.22
C ALA A 83 -5.88 10.46 -3.77
N HIS A 84 -6.55 11.56 -3.39
CA HIS A 84 -7.20 11.69 -2.09
C HIS A 84 -8.22 10.57 -1.84
N ASP A 85 -9.13 10.33 -2.80
CA ASP A 85 -10.19 9.31 -2.66
C ASP A 85 -9.61 7.90 -2.55
N GLN A 86 -8.56 7.59 -3.32
CA GLN A 86 -7.87 6.31 -3.22
C GLN A 86 -7.20 6.11 -1.85
N MET A 87 -6.59 7.15 -1.29
CA MET A 87 -5.97 7.07 0.04
C MET A 87 -7.01 6.97 1.14
N ALA A 88 -8.13 7.70 1.03
CA ALA A 88 -9.25 7.61 1.96
C ALA A 88 -9.84 6.19 2.02
N GLN A 89 -9.83 5.46 0.90
CA GLN A 89 -10.25 4.06 0.85
C GLN A 89 -9.13 3.09 1.29
N ALA A 90 -7.88 3.36 0.94
CA ALA A 90 -6.75 2.48 1.25
C ALA A 90 -6.43 2.46 2.75
N LEU A 91 -6.55 3.59 3.44
CA LEU A 91 -6.20 3.69 4.85
C LEU A 91 -6.98 2.72 5.75
N PRO A 92 -8.32 2.68 5.76
CA PRO A 92 -9.05 1.73 6.59
C PRO A 92 -8.80 0.28 6.18
N MET A 93 -8.73 -0.01 4.88
CA MET A 93 -8.46 -1.36 4.39
C MET A 93 -7.09 -1.87 4.87
N LEU A 94 -6.05 -1.06 4.78
CA LEU A 94 -4.70 -1.41 5.22
C LEU A 94 -4.66 -1.57 6.76
N ALA A 95 -5.29 -0.63 7.49
CA ALA A 95 -5.36 -0.69 8.94
C ALA A 95 -6.12 -1.92 9.45
N ASP A 96 -7.25 -2.28 8.84
CA ASP A 96 -8.03 -3.47 9.23
C ASP A 96 -7.26 -4.76 8.91
N GLY A 97 -6.63 -4.86 7.75
CA GLY A 97 -5.78 -6.00 7.39
C GLY A 97 -4.60 -6.19 8.36
N LEU A 98 -3.88 -5.13 8.66
CA LEU A 98 -2.78 -5.17 9.64
C LEU A 98 -3.28 -5.46 11.06
N THR A 99 -4.44 -4.94 11.47
CA THR A 99 -5.05 -5.25 12.76
C THR A 99 -5.26 -6.76 12.93
N ALA A 100 -5.77 -7.43 11.89
CA ALA A 100 -5.96 -8.88 11.92
C ALA A 100 -4.61 -9.62 12.08
N VAL A 101 -3.55 -9.16 11.43
CA VAL A 101 -2.20 -9.74 11.57
C VAL A 101 -1.67 -9.54 12.99
N PHE A 102 -1.71 -8.34 13.55
CA PHE A 102 -1.25 -8.04 14.91
C PHE A 102 -2.01 -8.88 15.94
N GLN A 103 -3.34 -8.92 15.85
CA GLN A 103 -4.18 -9.72 16.75
C GLN A 103 -3.86 -11.21 16.68
N ARG A 104 -3.57 -11.73 15.48
CA ARG A 104 -3.19 -13.13 15.30
C ARG A 104 -1.84 -13.41 15.95
N CYS A 105 -0.83 -12.58 15.73
CA CYS A 105 0.48 -12.71 16.36
C CYS A 105 0.41 -12.60 17.89
N ALA A 106 -0.43 -11.72 18.42
CA ALA A 106 -0.65 -11.61 19.86
C ALA A 106 -1.29 -12.87 20.45
N ARG A 107 -2.30 -13.45 19.79
CA ARG A 107 -2.92 -14.74 20.22
C ARG A 107 -1.95 -15.92 20.18
N GLU A 108 -0.97 -15.89 19.26
CA GLU A 108 0.09 -16.90 19.17
C GLU A 108 1.20 -16.69 20.22
N GLY A 109 1.10 -15.63 21.05
CA GLY A 109 2.13 -15.29 22.06
C GLY A 109 3.45 -14.81 21.44
N ALA A 110 3.45 -14.53 20.14
CA ALA A 110 4.65 -14.23 19.39
C ALA A 110 5.00 -12.73 19.38
N PHE A 111 4.08 -11.88 19.80
CA PHE A 111 4.26 -10.43 19.84
C PHE A 111 3.63 -9.85 21.11
N ALA A 112 4.47 -9.35 22.00
CA ALA A 112 4.03 -8.72 23.24
C ALA A 112 4.09 -7.19 23.07
N THR A 113 2.96 -6.53 23.22
CA THR A 113 2.83 -5.08 23.21
C THR A 113 1.79 -4.63 24.23
N THR A 114 2.00 -3.46 24.82
CA THR A 114 1.00 -2.76 25.65
C THR A 114 0.06 -1.87 24.83
N VAL A 115 0.36 -1.67 23.53
CA VAL A 115 -0.42 -0.85 22.62
C VAL A 115 -1.47 -1.73 21.94
N ASP A 116 -2.67 -1.20 21.77
CA ASP A 116 -3.74 -1.91 21.06
C ASP A 116 -3.34 -2.22 19.61
N ALA A 117 -3.71 -3.42 19.15
CA ALA A 117 -3.37 -3.88 17.80
C ALA A 117 -3.93 -2.95 16.69
N ARG A 118 -5.08 -2.33 16.93
CA ARG A 118 -5.69 -1.38 16.00
C ARG A 118 -4.90 -0.07 15.93
N ASP A 119 -4.40 0.40 17.06
CA ASP A 119 -3.60 1.62 17.14
C ASP A 119 -2.26 1.43 16.43
N LEU A 120 -1.60 0.28 16.66
CA LEU A 120 -0.37 -0.07 15.94
C LEU A 120 -0.61 -0.17 14.42
N ALA A 121 -1.63 -0.90 14.02
CA ALA A 121 -1.99 -1.04 12.61
C ALA A 121 -2.31 0.31 11.97
N GLY A 122 -3.03 1.17 12.68
CA GLY A 122 -3.32 2.54 12.26
C GLY A 122 -2.07 3.40 12.11
N ALA A 123 -1.10 3.25 13.01
CA ALA A 123 0.19 3.96 12.92
C ALA A 123 0.99 3.49 11.71
N VAL A 124 1.11 2.18 11.50
CA VAL A 124 1.80 1.59 10.33
C VAL A 124 1.14 2.06 9.04
N ALA A 125 -0.19 1.99 8.94
CA ALA A 125 -0.92 2.39 7.74
C ALA A 125 -0.73 3.89 7.42
N ARG A 126 -0.79 4.77 8.43
CA ARG A 126 -0.56 6.21 8.25
C ARG A 126 0.89 6.52 7.86
N THR A 127 1.86 5.86 8.48
CA THR A 127 3.28 6.00 8.11
C THR A 127 3.51 5.60 6.66
N ALA A 128 2.95 4.46 6.24
CA ALA A 128 3.05 3.99 4.86
C ALA A 128 2.44 4.99 3.87
N LEU A 129 1.23 5.50 4.14
CA LEU A 129 0.58 6.50 3.29
C LEU A 129 1.30 7.84 3.29
N SER A 130 1.91 8.24 4.42
CA SER A 130 2.74 9.45 4.48
C SER A 130 3.90 9.38 3.50
N HIS A 131 4.64 8.27 3.48
CA HIS A 131 5.73 8.05 2.51
C HIS A 131 5.26 7.92 1.06
N TYR A 132 4.02 7.42 0.85
CA TYR A 132 3.43 7.39 -0.48
C TYR A 132 3.16 8.81 -1.02
N ILE A 133 2.69 9.73 -0.16
CA ILE A 133 2.35 11.11 -0.52
C ILE A 133 3.61 11.99 -0.55
N PHE A 134 4.47 11.83 0.45
CA PHE A 134 5.68 12.60 0.67
C PHE A 134 6.89 11.67 0.64
N PRO A 135 7.32 11.24 -0.54
CA PRO A 135 8.45 10.31 -0.65
C PRO A 135 9.72 10.96 -0.14
N ASP A 136 10.45 10.24 0.71
CA ASP A 136 11.76 10.66 1.19
C ASP A 136 12.81 10.52 0.06
N ALA A 137 13.83 11.37 0.08
CA ALA A 137 15.00 11.23 -0.79
C ALA A 137 15.77 9.91 -0.49
N ASP A 138 15.80 9.49 0.77
CA ASP A 138 16.27 8.16 1.19
C ASP A 138 15.12 7.15 1.13
N ARG A 139 15.04 6.39 0.06
CA ARG A 139 14.02 5.33 -0.10
C ARG A 139 14.02 4.28 1.02
N ALA A 140 15.15 4.04 1.66
CA ALA A 140 15.23 3.12 2.79
C ALA A 140 14.61 3.69 4.07
N ALA A 141 14.38 5.02 4.15
CA ALA A 141 13.71 5.65 5.28
C ALA A 141 12.28 5.12 5.45
N ALA A 142 11.52 4.98 4.37
CA ALA A 142 10.15 4.47 4.40
C ALA A 142 10.08 3.09 5.09
N ARG A 143 10.93 2.15 4.69
CA ARG A 143 10.99 0.82 5.28
C ARG A 143 11.35 0.86 6.77
N ARG A 144 12.37 1.65 7.13
CA ARG A 144 12.79 1.78 8.54
C ARG A 144 11.67 2.33 9.42
N GLU A 145 10.97 3.37 8.96
CA GLU A 145 9.92 4.03 9.72
C GLU A 145 8.64 3.18 9.80
N ILE A 146 8.25 2.51 8.71
CA ILE A 146 7.12 1.57 8.69
C ILE A 146 7.39 0.41 9.67
N ARG A 147 8.61 -0.17 9.67
CA ARG A 147 9.02 -1.21 10.62
C ARG A 147 9.05 -0.70 12.06
N ALA A 148 9.55 0.51 12.28
CA ALA A 148 9.56 1.15 13.60
C ALA A 148 8.13 1.37 14.13
N ALA A 149 7.21 1.86 13.29
CA ALA A 149 5.80 2.02 13.65
C ALA A 149 5.13 0.68 14.03
N ALA A 150 5.58 -0.43 13.44
CA ALA A 150 5.13 -1.78 13.78
C ALA A 150 5.78 -2.37 15.04
N GLY A 151 6.70 -1.65 15.70
CA GLY A 151 7.49 -2.19 16.83
C GLY A 151 8.57 -3.19 16.41
N LEU A 152 8.95 -3.22 15.14
CA LEU A 152 9.96 -4.10 14.55
C LEU A 152 11.34 -3.42 14.42
N SER A 153 11.66 -2.50 15.32
CA SER A 153 12.95 -1.78 15.30
C SER A 153 14.10 -2.73 15.67
N GLY A 154 15.10 -2.85 14.81
CA GLY A 154 16.43 -3.34 15.13
C GLY A 154 16.65 -4.84 15.08
N ARG A 155 16.52 -5.44 13.87
CA ARG A 155 17.44 -6.51 13.46
C ARG A 155 18.04 -6.08 12.12
N GLY A 156 19.20 -5.37 12.24
CA GLY A 156 20.10 -5.18 11.13
C GLY A 156 20.94 -6.41 10.96
#